data_e3735c98a9067d26577e6f1f54a2d4f9
#
_entry.id   e3735c98a9067d26577e6f1f54a2d4f9
#
_cell.length_a   1.000
_cell.length_b   1.000
_cell.length_c   1.000
_cell.angle_alpha   90.00
_cell.angle_beta   90.00
_cell.angle_gamma   90.00
#
_symmetry.space_group_name_H-M   'P 1'
#
loop_
_entity.id
_entity.type
_entity.pdbx_description
1 polymer ?
#
loop_
_entity_poly.entity_id
_entity_poly.type
_entity_poly.pdbx_seq_one_letter_code
_entity_poly.pdbx_strand_id
1 'polypeptide(L)'
;EKSRAEGCQKYLKQASMPAADIYYGENGYKEICKRPDIDLVCIATDWAHHFPVAKEAMTHGKHAAIEVPSAMNMHEIWEIINLSEKTRLHCIMLENCCYDFFELNSLHMAQEGLFGDVIYAQGAYRHELSPFWKHYWKNGPNDKLGWRLRYNKEFRGDVYATHGLGPIAQVLNIHRGDRMKTLVAMDTKSGNRTTHVEQMNG
;
A
#
# COMPACT_ATOMS: atom_id res chain seq x y z
N GLU A 1 -14.57 -5.28 9.46
CA GLU A 1 -15.12 -5.73 10.77
C GLU A 1 -15.94 -4.60 11.40
N LYS A 2 -17.13 -4.94 11.95
CA LYS A 2 -18.04 -3.95 12.55
C LYS A 2 -17.37 -3.12 13.66
N SER A 3 -16.67 -3.78 14.56
CA SER A 3 -15.97 -3.13 15.69
C SER A 3 -14.92 -2.11 15.26
N ARG A 4 -14.24 -2.33 14.15
CA ARG A 4 -13.26 -1.35 13.60
C ARG A 4 -13.97 -0.14 13.02
N ALA A 5 -15.04 -0.35 12.26
CA ALA A 5 -15.86 0.74 11.72
C ALA A 5 -16.48 1.60 12.83
N GLU A 6 -17.01 0.97 13.87
CA GLU A 6 -17.50 1.67 15.07
C GLU A 6 -16.38 2.42 15.81
N GLY A 7 -15.17 1.82 15.86
CA GLY A 7 -14.00 2.47 16.45
C GLY A 7 -13.62 3.78 15.76
N CYS A 8 -13.79 3.89 14.44
CA CYS A 8 -13.53 5.12 13.70
C CYS A 8 -14.41 6.29 14.16
N GLN A 9 -15.66 6.04 14.60
CA GLN A 9 -16.55 7.08 15.10
C GLN A 9 -15.99 7.79 16.33
N LYS A 10 -15.25 7.06 17.17
CA LYS A 10 -14.58 7.64 18.34
C LYS A 10 -13.55 8.70 17.91
N TYR A 11 -12.79 8.44 16.87
CA TYR A 11 -11.81 9.38 16.35
C TYR A 11 -12.46 10.60 15.71
N LEU A 12 -13.53 10.41 14.94
CA LEU A 12 -14.31 11.52 14.38
C LEU A 12 -14.84 12.43 15.50
N LYS A 13 -15.41 11.84 16.55
CA LYS A 13 -15.89 12.59 17.72
C LYS A 13 -14.76 13.35 18.42
N GLN A 14 -13.59 12.74 18.60
CA GLN A 14 -12.42 13.42 19.19
C GLN A 14 -11.92 14.59 18.33
N ALA A 15 -12.03 14.47 17.01
CA ALA A 15 -11.68 15.52 16.06
C ALA A 15 -12.80 16.56 15.87
N SER A 16 -13.89 16.51 16.64
CA SER A 16 -15.07 17.36 16.49
C SER A 16 -15.68 17.31 15.07
N MET A 17 -15.55 16.18 14.40
CA MET A 17 -16.15 15.94 13.09
C MET A 17 -17.51 15.26 13.20
N PRO A 18 -18.41 15.47 12.22
CA PRO A 18 -19.68 14.77 12.19
C PRO A 18 -19.50 13.25 12.13
N ALA A 19 -20.46 12.52 12.66
CA ALA A 19 -20.47 11.07 12.53
C ALA A 19 -20.63 10.68 11.05
N ALA A 20 -19.89 9.62 10.65
CA ALA A 20 -19.99 9.07 9.31
C ALA A 20 -20.89 7.82 9.30
N ASP A 21 -21.49 7.52 8.16
CA ASP A 21 -22.19 6.26 7.97
C ASP A 21 -21.21 5.08 8.04
N ILE A 22 -21.64 4.00 8.65
CA ILE A 22 -20.83 2.81 8.87
C ILE A 22 -21.32 1.67 7.99
N TYR A 23 -20.42 1.14 7.18
CA TYR A 23 -20.62 -0.05 6.39
C TYR A 23 -19.63 -1.13 6.83
N TYR A 24 -20.08 -2.37 6.91
CA TYR A 24 -19.26 -3.50 7.33
C TYR A 24 -19.71 -4.81 6.68
N GLY A 25 -18.91 -5.85 6.86
CA GLY A 25 -19.13 -7.13 6.21
C GLY A 25 -18.44 -7.22 4.85
N GLU A 26 -18.58 -8.37 4.22
CA GLU A 26 -17.86 -8.71 2.99
C GLU A 26 -18.19 -7.79 1.81
N ASN A 27 -19.39 -7.27 1.75
CA ASN A 27 -19.86 -6.39 0.69
C ASN A 27 -19.99 -4.91 1.11
N GLY A 28 -19.57 -4.55 2.32
CA GLY A 28 -19.73 -3.19 2.84
C GLY A 28 -19.08 -2.13 1.95
N TYR A 29 -17.93 -2.42 1.34
CA TYR A 29 -17.27 -1.51 0.43
C TYR A 29 -18.08 -1.25 -0.86
N LYS A 30 -18.82 -2.24 -1.35
CA LYS A 30 -19.67 -2.09 -2.54
C LYS A 30 -20.80 -1.08 -2.31
N GLU A 31 -21.37 -1.10 -1.11
CA GLU A 31 -22.43 -0.13 -0.76
C GLU A 31 -21.87 1.29 -0.64
N ILE A 32 -20.64 1.46 -0.12
CA ILE A 32 -19.96 2.76 -0.11
C ILE A 32 -19.73 3.26 -1.54
N CYS A 33 -19.23 2.41 -2.41
CA CYS A 33 -18.92 2.78 -3.80
C CYS A 33 -20.15 3.22 -4.61
N LYS A 34 -21.34 2.74 -4.29
CA LYS A 34 -22.60 3.12 -4.94
C LYS A 34 -23.13 4.49 -4.51
N ARG A 35 -22.65 5.08 -3.44
CA ARG A 35 -23.15 6.36 -2.91
C ARG A 35 -22.88 7.50 -3.89
N PRO A 36 -23.86 8.35 -4.18
CA PRO A 36 -23.67 9.48 -5.10
C PRO A 36 -22.91 10.67 -4.48
N ASP A 37 -22.81 10.72 -3.17
CA ASP A 37 -22.17 11.79 -2.38
C ASP A 37 -20.69 11.52 -2.07
N ILE A 38 -20.09 10.50 -2.66
CA ILE A 38 -18.68 10.16 -2.52
C ILE A 38 -17.98 10.33 -3.86
N ASP A 39 -16.89 11.08 -3.89
CA ASP A 39 -16.04 11.29 -5.07
C ASP A 39 -14.76 10.46 -5.04
N LEU A 40 -14.24 10.17 -3.84
CA LEU A 40 -12.98 9.49 -3.62
C LEU A 40 -13.11 8.39 -2.58
N VAL A 41 -12.56 7.22 -2.86
CA VAL A 41 -12.45 6.11 -1.90
C VAL A 41 -10.99 5.91 -1.51
N CYS A 42 -10.67 6.16 -0.23
CA CYS A 42 -9.38 5.83 0.37
C CYS A 42 -9.38 4.37 0.85
N ILE A 43 -8.43 3.59 0.38
CA ILE A 43 -8.39 2.14 0.54
C ILE A 43 -7.21 1.75 1.43
N ALA A 44 -7.50 1.38 2.67
CA ALA A 44 -6.54 0.92 3.67
C ALA A 44 -6.98 -0.43 4.27
N THR A 45 -7.35 -1.35 3.40
CA THR A 45 -7.75 -2.72 3.75
C THR A 45 -6.53 -3.64 3.89
N ASP A 46 -6.73 -4.94 3.93
CA ASP A 46 -5.64 -5.88 3.66
C ASP A 46 -5.30 -5.90 2.15
N TRP A 47 -4.13 -6.39 1.81
CA TRP A 47 -3.61 -6.30 0.44
C TRP A 47 -4.50 -6.98 -0.62
N ALA A 48 -5.15 -8.12 -0.27
CA ALA A 48 -6.03 -8.81 -1.21
C ALA A 48 -7.28 -8.02 -1.58
N HIS A 49 -7.66 -7.06 -0.75
CA HIS A 49 -8.83 -6.23 -0.99
C HIS A 49 -8.50 -4.89 -1.65
N HIS A 50 -7.22 -4.52 -1.81
CA HIS A 50 -6.84 -3.26 -2.47
C HIS A 50 -7.41 -3.17 -3.88
N PHE A 51 -7.08 -4.12 -4.74
CA PHE A 51 -7.57 -4.14 -6.11
C PHE A 51 -9.10 -4.28 -6.22
N PRO A 52 -9.78 -5.24 -5.57
CA PRO A 52 -11.23 -5.35 -5.67
C PRO A 52 -11.99 -4.08 -5.26
N VAL A 53 -11.54 -3.40 -4.20
CA VAL A 53 -12.17 -2.15 -3.75
C VAL A 53 -11.91 -1.01 -4.73
N ALA A 54 -10.69 -0.88 -5.25
CA ALA A 54 -10.36 0.13 -6.26
C ALA A 54 -11.16 -0.06 -7.55
N LYS A 55 -11.27 -1.31 -8.00
CA LYS A 55 -12.08 -1.66 -9.18
C LYS A 55 -13.53 -1.28 -8.97
N GLU A 56 -14.12 -1.61 -7.83
CA GLU A 56 -15.50 -1.26 -7.50
C GLU A 56 -15.68 0.26 -7.45
N ALA A 57 -14.79 0.99 -6.80
CA ALA A 57 -14.83 2.45 -6.71
C ALA A 57 -14.82 3.10 -8.09
N MET A 58 -13.85 2.76 -8.94
CA MET A 58 -13.74 3.34 -10.28
C MET A 58 -14.89 2.92 -11.21
N THR A 59 -15.42 1.70 -11.07
CA THR A 59 -16.59 1.25 -11.83
C THR A 59 -17.83 2.07 -11.50
N HIS A 60 -17.93 2.59 -10.27
CA HIS A 60 -19.02 3.46 -9.81
C HIS A 60 -18.71 4.96 -9.91
N GLY A 61 -17.70 5.34 -10.71
CA GLY A 61 -17.38 6.74 -10.97
C GLY A 61 -16.62 7.45 -9.85
N LYS A 62 -15.93 6.72 -8.96
CA LYS A 62 -15.15 7.27 -7.85
C LYS A 62 -13.66 7.21 -8.16
N HIS A 63 -12.92 8.22 -7.74
CA HIS A 63 -11.46 8.14 -7.65
C HIS A 63 -11.04 7.11 -6.61
N ALA A 64 -9.86 6.52 -6.77
CA ALA A 64 -9.29 5.57 -5.81
C ALA A 64 -7.93 6.03 -5.31
N ALA A 65 -7.74 6.01 -4.00
CA ALA A 65 -6.44 6.22 -3.36
C ALA A 65 -6.12 4.97 -2.52
N ILE A 66 -5.07 4.26 -2.88
CA ILE A 66 -4.80 2.91 -2.39
C ILE A 66 -3.51 2.90 -1.57
N GLU A 67 -3.56 2.34 -0.36
CA GLU A 67 -2.37 2.03 0.42
C GLU A 67 -1.45 1.03 -0.31
N VAL A 68 -0.18 1.03 0.08
CA VAL A 68 0.86 0.15 -0.47
C VAL A 68 0.65 -1.30 -0.01
N PRO A 69 0.81 -2.26 -0.92
CA PRO A 69 0.94 -2.20 -2.38
C PRO A 69 -0.44 -2.03 -3.06
N SER A 70 -0.48 -1.35 -4.19
CA SER A 70 -1.76 -1.11 -4.89
C SER A 70 -2.42 -2.37 -5.43
N ALA A 71 -1.64 -3.42 -5.71
CA ALA A 71 -2.12 -4.71 -6.21
C ALA A 71 -1.11 -5.83 -5.86
N MET A 72 -1.54 -7.08 -5.98
CA MET A 72 -0.75 -8.24 -5.60
C MET A 72 -0.14 -9.01 -6.78
N ASN A 73 -0.55 -8.72 -8.00
CA ASN A 73 -0.07 -9.38 -9.20
C ASN A 73 -0.18 -8.49 -10.45
N MET A 74 0.51 -8.90 -11.52
CA MET A 74 0.56 -8.13 -12.77
C MET A 74 -0.81 -7.95 -13.44
N HIS A 75 -1.70 -8.93 -13.33
CA HIS A 75 -3.03 -8.83 -13.90
C HIS A 75 -3.83 -7.70 -13.23
N GLU A 76 -3.81 -7.64 -11.91
CA GLU A 76 -4.47 -6.58 -11.14
C GLU A 76 -3.91 -5.19 -11.45
N ILE A 77 -2.57 -5.09 -11.60
CA ILE A 77 -1.91 -3.82 -11.96
C ILE A 77 -2.41 -3.33 -13.32
N TRP A 78 -2.43 -4.20 -14.34
CA TRP A 78 -2.92 -3.82 -15.66
C TRP A 78 -4.42 -3.50 -15.65
N GLU A 79 -5.22 -4.23 -14.89
CA GLU A 79 -6.65 -3.92 -14.75
C GLU A 79 -6.87 -2.53 -14.13
N ILE A 80 -6.11 -2.15 -13.11
CA ILE A 80 -6.19 -0.80 -12.50
C ILE A 80 -5.87 0.28 -13.54
N ILE A 81 -4.78 0.11 -14.28
CA ILE A 81 -4.36 1.06 -15.32
C ILE A 81 -5.43 1.19 -16.40
N ASN A 82 -5.85 0.07 -16.97
CA ASN A 82 -6.87 0.04 -18.01
C ASN A 82 -8.19 0.67 -17.54
N LEU A 83 -8.56 0.43 -16.29
CA LEU A 83 -9.79 0.98 -15.74
C LEU A 83 -9.66 2.49 -15.50
N SER A 84 -8.53 2.97 -15.00
CA SER A 84 -8.24 4.40 -14.85
C SER A 84 -8.30 5.13 -16.19
N GLU A 85 -7.68 4.58 -17.23
CA GLU A 85 -7.73 5.14 -18.59
C GLU A 85 -9.16 5.15 -19.17
N LYS A 86 -9.87 4.03 -19.04
CA LYS A 86 -11.24 3.88 -19.55
C LYS A 86 -12.23 4.82 -18.87
N THR A 87 -12.13 4.97 -17.56
CA THR A 87 -13.06 5.79 -16.77
C THR A 87 -12.62 7.24 -16.67
N ARG A 88 -11.35 7.56 -16.98
CA ARG A 88 -10.69 8.86 -16.75
C ARG A 88 -10.71 9.29 -15.29
N LEU A 89 -10.71 8.32 -14.39
CA LEU A 89 -10.63 8.54 -12.96
C LEU A 89 -9.19 8.37 -12.45
N HIS A 90 -8.82 9.12 -11.45
CA HIS A 90 -7.52 8.94 -10.80
C HIS A 90 -7.52 7.67 -9.96
N CYS A 91 -6.45 6.88 -10.12
CA CYS A 91 -6.10 5.81 -9.21
C CYS A 91 -4.66 6.05 -8.72
N ILE A 92 -4.50 6.33 -7.45
CA ILE A 92 -3.23 6.76 -6.86
C ILE A 92 -2.81 5.75 -5.81
N MET A 93 -1.57 5.27 -5.90
CA MET A 93 -0.95 4.56 -4.77
C MET A 93 -0.40 5.57 -3.77
N LEU A 94 -0.78 5.44 -2.52
CA LEU A 94 -0.38 6.34 -1.42
C LEU A 94 1.00 5.93 -0.88
N GLU A 95 2.04 6.15 -1.70
CA GLU A 95 3.42 5.87 -1.33
C GLU A 95 3.95 6.97 -0.40
N ASN A 96 3.81 6.76 0.90
CA ASN A 96 4.13 7.77 1.91
C ASN A 96 5.61 8.17 1.93
N CYS A 97 6.54 7.26 1.61
CA CYS A 97 7.97 7.58 1.60
C CYS A 97 8.35 8.61 0.53
N CYS A 98 7.52 8.84 -0.48
CA CYS A 98 7.72 9.94 -1.42
C CYS A 98 7.50 11.33 -0.80
N TYR A 99 6.87 11.41 0.37
CA TYR A 99 6.47 12.67 1.03
C TYR A 99 7.20 12.94 2.34
N ASP A 100 8.15 12.09 2.71
CA ASP A 100 8.99 12.32 3.86
C ASP A 100 9.96 13.49 3.62
N PHE A 101 10.39 14.17 4.68
CA PHE A 101 11.19 15.38 4.59
C PHE A 101 12.48 15.21 3.77
N PHE A 102 13.20 14.11 3.99
CA PHE A 102 14.47 13.88 3.30
C PHE A 102 14.27 13.56 1.82
N GLU A 103 13.25 12.79 1.49
CA GLU A 103 12.91 12.41 0.12
C GLU A 103 12.43 13.61 -0.70
N LEU A 104 11.54 14.43 -0.12
CA LEU A 104 11.09 15.67 -0.76
C LEU A 104 12.23 16.67 -0.94
N ASN A 105 13.12 16.81 0.04
CA ASN A 105 14.28 17.69 -0.07
C ASN A 105 15.25 17.18 -1.15
N SER A 106 15.51 15.88 -1.19
CA SER A 106 16.36 15.27 -2.23
C SER A 106 15.77 15.45 -3.63
N LEU A 107 14.45 15.30 -3.77
CA LEU A 107 13.75 15.56 -5.03
C LEU A 107 13.89 17.03 -5.45
N HIS A 108 13.70 17.95 -4.53
CA HIS A 108 13.85 19.38 -4.81
C HIS A 108 15.29 19.72 -5.23
N MET A 109 16.29 19.20 -4.54
CA MET A 109 17.70 19.39 -4.91
C MET A 109 18.01 18.83 -6.30
N ALA A 110 17.43 17.69 -6.67
CA ALA A 110 17.57 17.12 -8.01
C ALA A 110 16.92 18.01 -9.08
N GLN A 111 15.74 18.55 -8.80
CA GLN A 111 15.01 19.45 -9.70
C GLN A 111 15.74 20.78 -9.92
N GLU A 112 16.44 21.29 -8.89
CA GLU A 112 17.29 22.47 -8.97
C GLU A 112 18.67 22.20 -9.61
N GLY A 113 18.92 20.94 -10.03
CA GLY A 113 20.15 20.56 -10.71
C GLY A 113 21.39 20.46 -9.81
N LEU A 114 21.21 20.47 -8.48
CA LEU A 114 22.34 20.42 -7.53
C LEU A 114 23.16 19.15 -7.60
N PHE A 115 22.57 18.06 -8.08
CA PHE A 115 23.25 16.77 -8.24
C PHE A 115 23.86 16.59 -9.64
N GLY A 116 23.62 17.55 -10.57
CA GLY A 116 23.95 17.35 -11.98
C GLY A 116 23.19 16.17 -12.58
N ASP A 117 23.81 15.46 -13.53
CA ASP A 117 23.20 14.26 -14.12
C ASP A 117 23.27 13.08 -13.16
N VAL A 118 22.12 12.64 -12.67
CA VAL A 118 22.04 11.51 -11.74
C VAL A 118 22.14 10.20 -12.53
N ILE A 119 23.26 9.52 -12.39
CA ILE A 119 23.56 8.26 -13.11
C ILE A 119 23.32 7.00 -12.27
N TYR A 120 23.16 7.14 -10.96
CA TYR A 120 22.90 6.05 -10.03
C TYR A 120 22.12 6.55 -8.83
N ALA A 121 21.15 5.75 -8.39
CA ALA A 121 20.42 5.99 -7.15
C ALA A 121 20.18 4.68 -6.42
N GLN A 122 20.18 4.70 -5.10
CA GLN A 122 19.90 3.56 -4.24
C GLN A 122 18.87 3.94 -3.18
N GLY A 123 17.80 3.15 -3.07
CA GLY A 123 16.83 3.23 -2.01
C GLY A 123 16.71 1.92 -1.26
N ALA A 124 16.31 1.98 -0.02
CA ALA A 124 16.12 0.80 0.80
C ALA A 124 14.99 1.04 1.83
N TYR A 125 14.20 0.02 2.05
CA TYR A 125 13.26 -0.03 3.15
C TYR A 125 13.68 -1.14 4.12
N ARG A 126 14.22 -0.75 5.26
CA ARG A 126 14.79 -1.67 6.25
C ARG A 126 14.22 -1.38 7.62
N HIS A 127 13.58 -2.35 8.22
CA HIS A 127 13.02 -2.24 9.55
C HIS A 127 13.42 -3.40 10.46
N GLU A 128 13.71 -3.07 11.70
CA GLU A 128 13.70 -4.01 12.81
C GLU A 128 12.25 -4.24 13.24
N LEU A 129 11.68 -5.39 12.89
CA LEU A 129 10.28 -5.72 13.13
C LEU A 129 10.06 -6.62 14.36
N SER A 130 11.12 -7.08 15.05
CA SER A 130 10.98 -7.99 16.19
C SER A 130 10.06 -7.45 17.29
N PRO A 131 10.02 -6.15 17.62
CA PRO A 131 9.06 -5.62 18.61
C PRO A 131 7.59 -5.75 18.16
N PHE A 132 7.36 -5.82 16.86
CA PHE A 132 6.03 -5.89 16.27
C PHE A 132 5.58 -7.32 15.95
N TRP A 133 6.44 -8.31 16.08
CA TRP A 133 6.14 -9.69 15.69
C TRP A 133 4.91 -10.26 16.39
N LYS A 134 4.64 -9.89 17.64
CA LYS A 134 3.40 -10.26 18.33
C LYS A 134 2.14 -9.82 17.60
N HIS A 135 2.17 -8.71 16.89
CA HIS A 135 1.06 -8.23 16.06
C HIS A 135 0.96 -8.97 14.73
N TYR A 136 2.11 -9.33 14.14
CA TYR A 136 2.16 -10.11 12.91
C TYR A 136 1.74 -11.56 13.10
N TRP A 137 2.07 -12.14 14.28
CA TRP A 137 1.81 -13.54 14.62
C TRP A 137 0.48 -13.75 15.32
N LYS A 138 -0.21 -12.70 15.75
CA LYS A 138 -1.53 -12.86 16.34
C LYS A 138 -2.44 -13.55 15.34
N ASN A 139 -2.94 -14.71 15.74
CA ASN A 139 -4.05 -15.34 15.06
C ASN A 139 -5.20 -14.35 15.01
N GLY A 140 -5.80 -14.20 13.85
CA GLY A 140 -7.07 -13.51 13.71
C GLY A 140 -8.18 -14.25 14.49
N PRO A 141 -9.40 -13.75 14.45
CA PRO A 141 -10.54 -14.44 15.03
C PRO A 141 -10.58 -15.91 14.57
N ASN A 142 -10.82 -16.83 15.50
CA ASN A 142 -10.90 -18.29 15.26
C ASN A 142 -9.56 -18.95 14.89
N ASP A 143 -8.45 -18.55 15.51
CA ASP A 143 -7.11 -19.12 15.30
C ASP A 143 -6.61 -19.12 13.85
N LYS A 144 -7.20 -18.32 12.99
CA LYS A 144 -6.69 -18.12 11.63
C LYS A 144 -5.44 -17.27 11.66
N LEU A 145 -4.45 -17.62 10.83
CA LEU A 145 -3.26 -16.83 10.64
C LEU A 145 -3.65 -15.37 10.28
N GLY A 146 -3.02 -14.40 10.94
CA GLY A 146 -3.15 -13.01 10.58
C GLY A 146 -2.83 -12.81 9.08
N TRP A 147 -3.53 -11.89 8.42
CA TRP A 147 -3.42 -11.74 6.97
C TRP A 147 -1.98 -11.47 6.50
N ARG A 148 -1.19 -10.67 7.23
CA ARG A 148 0.22 -10.42 6.88
C ARG A 148 1.08 -11.68 6.95
N LEU A 149 0.88 -12.51 7.98
CA LEU A 149 1.61 -13.76 8.10
C LEU A 149 1.24 -14.74 6.98
N ARG A 150 -0.04 -14.84 6.64
CA ARG A 150 -0.50 -15.64 5.51
C ARG A 150 0.19 -15.21 4.22
N TYR A 151 0.20 -13.90 3.91
CA TYR A 151 0.88 -13.39 2.73
C TYR A 151 2.38 -13.65 2.73
N ASN A 152 3.05 -13.42 3.85
CA ASN A 152 4.49 -13.73 3.95
C ASN A 152 4.80 -15.23 3.79
N LYS A 153 3.83 -16.11 4.05
CA LYS A 153 3.96 -17.54 3.81
C LYS A 153 3.71 -17.93 2.34
N GLU A 154 2.74 -17.29 1.71
CA GLU A 154 2.28 -17.60 0.35
C GLU A 154 3.11 -16.90 -0.72
N PHE A 155 3.59 -15.69 -0.43
CA PHE A 155 4.35 -14.87 -1.39
C PHE A 155 5.77 -14.63 -0.90
N ARG A 156 6.73 -14.88 -1.79
CA ARG A 156 8.13 -14.60 -1.58
C ARG A 156 8.52 -13.35 -2.34
N GLY A 157 9.21 -12.44 -1.68
CA GLY A 157 9.67 -11.20 -2.27
C GLY A 157 9.51 -10.00 -1.33
N ASP A 158 9.93 -8.85 -1.81
CA ASP A 158 9.78 -7.58 -1.12
C ASP A 158 8.41 -6.98 -1.41
N VAL A 159 7.54 -6.96 -0.41
CA VAL A 159 6.18 -6.41 -0.52
C VAL A 159 6.13 -4.88 -0.37
N TYR A 160 7.23 -4.26 0.04
CA TYR A 160 7.37 -2.82 0.25
C TYR A 160 8.50 -2.19 -0.58
N ALA A 161 8.88 -2.82 -1.69
CA ALA A 161 9.89 -2.27 -2.62
C ALA A 161 9.58 -0.84 -3.05
N THR A 162 8.30 -0.47 -3.09
CA THR A 162 7.83 0.87 -3.45
C THR A 162 8.34 1.97 -2.52
N HIS A 163 8.57 1.69 -1.23
CA HIS A 163 9.11 2.67 -0.28
C HIS A 163 10.55 3.10 -0.61
N GLY A 164 11.36 2.20 -1.16
CA GLY A 164 12.67 2.57 -1.68
C GLY A 164 12.62 3.07 -3.12
N LEU A 165 11.79 2.46 -3.95
CA LEU A 165 11.71 2.74 -5.38
C LEU A 165 10.97 4.03 -5.71
N GLY A 166 9.92 4.37 -4.98
CA GLY A 166 9.09 5.55 -5.25
C GLY A 166 9.89 6.87 -5.27
N PRO A 167 10.63 7.21 -4.19
CA PRO A 167 11.49 8.40 -4.17
C PRO A 167 12.54 8.40 -5.28
N ILE A 168 13.18 7.25 -5.54
CA ILE A 168 14.18 7.13 -6.62
C ILE A 168 13.54 7.37 -7.99
N ALA A 169 12.37 6.81 -8.23
CA ALA A 169 11.67 6.98 -9.50
C ALA A 169 11.33 8.45 -9.78
N GLN A 170 11.02 9.22 -8.72
CA GLN A 170 10.80 10.66 -8.84
C GLN A 170 12.09 11.42 -9.18
N VAL A 171 13.19 11.14 -8.48
CA VAL A 171 14.49 11.79 -8.71
C VAL A 171 15.02 11.50 -10.12
N LEU A 172 14.84 10.26 -10.59
CA LEU A 172 15.26 9.82 -11.92
C LEU A 172 14.27 10.15 -13.05
N ASN A 173 13.18 10.86 -12.75
CA ASN A 173 12.13 11.20 -13.73
C ASN A 173 11.57 9.98 -14.48
N ILE A 174 11.43 8.84 -13.82
CA ILE A 174 10.85 7.64 -14.44
C ILE A 174 9.43 7.92 -14.93
N HIS A 175 9.14 7.58 -16.18
CA HIS A 175 7.95 7.92 -16.95
C HIS A 175 7.74 9.43 -17.22
N ARG A 176 8.74 10.25 -16.93
CA ARG A 176 8.72 11.71 -17.20
C ARG A 176 9.96 12.19 -17.95
N GLY A 177 10.60 11.32 -18.70
CA GLY A 177 11.85 11.56 -19.44
C GLY A 177 12.75 10.34 -19.44
N ASP A 178 12.71 9.53 -18.40
CA ASP A 178 13.43 8.26 -18.32
C ASP A 178 12.47 7.06 -18.17
N ARG A 179 12.99 5.84 -18.27
CA ARG A 179 12.23 4.59 -18.18
C ARG A 179 13.07 3.44 -17.63
N MET A 180 12.43 2.55 -16.92
CA MET A 180 13.01 1.27 -16.55
C MET A 180 13.10 0.35 -17.78
N LYS A 181 14.27 -0.25 -18.02
CA LYS A 181 14.49 -1.21 -19.12
C LYS A 181 14.54 -2.64 -18.60
N THR A 182 15.20 -2.86 -17.49
CA THR A 182 15.48 -4.20 -16.96
C THR A 182 15.23 -4.21 -15.47
N LEU A 183 14.62 -5.27 -14.97
CA LEU A 183 14.49 -5.59 -13.56
C LEU A 183 15.22 -6.90 -13.26
N VAL A 184 16.06 -6.89 -12.24
CA VAL A 184 16.68 -8.09 -11.69
C VAL A 184 16.30 -8.17 -10.21
N ALA A 185 15.74 -9.28 -9.79
CA ALA A 185 15.41 -9.54 -8.40
C ALA A 185 16.30 -10.64 -7.85
N MET A 186 16.86 -10.40 -6.67
CA MET A 186 17.63 -11.39 -5.92
C MET A 186 17.08 -11.47 -4.50
N ASP A 187 17.17 -12.66 -3.92
CA ASP A 187 16.63 -12.95 -2.61
C ASP A 187 17.66 -13.76 -1.79
N THR A 188 17.60 -13.63 -0.48
CA THR A 188 18.42 -14.43 0.45
C THR A 188 17.55 -15.44 1.18
N LYS A 189 18.19 -16.42 1.81
CA LYS A 189 17.43 -17.31 2.70
C LYS A 189 16.87 -16.52 3.88
N SER A 190 15.68 -16.88 4.33
CA SER A 190 15.08 -16.35 5.53
C SER A 190 15.92 -16.76 6.76
N GLY A 191 16.31 -15.80 7.57
CA GLY A 191 17.11 -16.02 8.76
C GLY A 191 16.29 -15.84 10.05
N ASN A 192 16.27 -14.64 10.58
CA ASN A 192 15.74 -14.32 11.91
C ASN A 192 14.31 -14.81 12.19
N ARG A 193 13.43 -14.79 11.20
CA ARG A 193 12.04 -15.24 11.41
C ARG A 193 11.96 -16.74 11.69
N THR A 194 12.73 -17.54 10.97
CA THR A 194 12.79 -19.00 11.17
C THR A 194 13.34 -19.31 12.55
N THR A 195 14.45 -18.70 12.93
CA THR A 195 15.05 -18.87 14.26
C THR A 195 14.10 -18.47 15.39
N HIS A 196 13.37 -17.38 15.23
CA HIS A 196 12.41 -16.93 16.25
C HIS A 196 11.24 -17.91 16.40
N VAL A 197 10.71 -18.43 15.31
CA VAL A 197 9.63 -19.44 15.34
C VAL A 197 10.12 -20.73 15.97
N GLU A 198 11.33 -21.16 15.68
CA GLU A 198 11.95 -22.33 16.31
C GLU A 198 12.11 -22.14 17.82
N GLN A 199 12.56 -20.96 18.26
CA GLN A 199 12.67 -20.61 19.68
C GLN A 199 11.33 -20.53 20.42
N MET A 200 10.25 -20.18 19.73
CA MET A 200 8.92 -20.12 20.34
C MET A 200 8.24 -21.47 20.43
N ASN A 201 8.63 -22.41 19.59
CA ASN A 201 8.04 -23.77 19.53
C ASN A 201 8.89 -24.84 20.24
N GLY A 202 10.06 -24.49 20.75
CA GLY A 202 10.93 -25.33 21.58
C GLY A 202 10.73 -25.08 23.04
#